data_3eac46d0ef3c7a88daee82ee82df3267
#
_entry.id   3eac46d0ef3c7a88daee82ee82df3267
#
_cell.length_a   1.000
_cell.length_b   1.000
_cell.length_c   1.000
_cell.angle_alpha   90.00
_cell.angle_beta   90.00
_cell.angle_gamma   90.00
#
_symmetry.space_group_name_H-M   'P 1'
#
loop_
_entity.id
_entity.type
_entity.pdbx_description
1 polymer ?
#
loop_
_entity_poly.entity_id
_entity_poly.type
_entity_poly.pdbx_seq_one_letter_code
_entity_poly.pdbx_strand_id
1 'polypeptide(L)'
;MSAGAYEGVLREIIHAFKYEGRRSLADPLGGMLRDASSVVLDRCNCVVPVPLHPWKRMRRGFNQARDLAKRLERPMVDALWRLRATPPQLALNANARHSNVQGAFVVSPFLIRRARLHGGRRPFIEDRTIVLVDDVRTTGATLDECAKMLLAAGAREVRALTVAMAEKSR
;
A
#
# COMPACT_ATOMS: atom_id res chain seq x y z
N MET A 1 4.39 0.37 -10.50
CA MET A 1 5.67 1.09 -10.70
C MET A 1 6.46 1.08 -9.40
N SER A 2 7.78 1.06 -9.46
CA SER A 2 8.66 1.16 -8.29
C SER A 2 9.75 2.19 -8.58
N ALA A 3 10.14 2.97 -7.56
CA ALA A 3 11.13 4.03 -7.72
C ALA A 3 12.57 3.50 -7.82
N GLY A 4 12.86 2.31 -7.27
CA GLY A 4 14.19 1.69 -7.33
C GLY A 4 14.19 0.18 -7.12
N ALA A 5 15.39 -0.42 -7.23
CA ALA A 5 15.63 -1.81 -6.86
C ALA A 5 15.78 -1.95 -5.33
N TYR A 6 15.28 -3.06 -4.75
CA TYR A 6 15.39 -3.34 -3.31
C TYR A 6 16.75 -3.98 -2.99
N GLU A 7 17.82 -3.19 -3.13
CA GLU A 7 19.20 -3.64 -2.92
C GLU A 7 20.07 -2.51 -2.36
N GLY A 8 21.31 -2.83 -1.95
CA GLY A 8 22.29 -1.87 -1.49
C GLY A 8 21.76 -0.90 -0.45
N VAL A 9 22.13 0.35 -0.59
CA VAL A 9 21.77 1.46 0.33
C VAL A 9 20.27 1.65 0.46
N LEU A 10 19.49 1.51 -0.63
CA LEU A 10 18.03 1.68 -0.57
C LEU A 10 17.39 0.61 0.32
N ARG A 11 17.87 -0.63 0.28
CA ARG A 11 17.41 -1.70 1.17
C ARG A 11 17.69 -1.37 2.64
N GLU A 12 18.87 -0.83 2.95
CA GLU A 12 19.23 -0.43 4.32
C GLU A 12 18.35 0.73 4.83
N ILE A 13 18.11 1.74 4.00
CA ILE A 13 17.24 2.87 4.33
C ILE A 13 15.81 2.38 4.61
N ILE A 14 15.27 1.53 3.76
CA ILE A 14 13.92 0.96 3.96
C ILE A 14 13.88 0.08 5.22
N HIS A 15 14.96 -0.64 5.53
CA HIS A 15 15.05 -1.42 6.76
C HIS A 15 15.02 -0.51 8.00
N ALA A 16 15.84 0.54 8.02
CA ALA A 16 15.88 1.52 9.09
C ALA A 16 14.50 2.20 9.26
N PHE A 17 13.84 2.57 8.18
CA PHE A 17 12.49 3.10 8.19
C PHE A 17 11.47 2.13 8.80
N LYS A 18 11.57 0.82 8.50
CA LYS A 18 10.63 -0.21 8.98
C LYS A 18 10.84 -0.61 10.45
N TYR A 19 12.09 -0.71 10.89
CA TYR A 19 12.43 -1.45 12.11
C TYR A 19 13.18 -0.63 13.16
N GLU A 20 13.80 0.50 12.78
CA GLU A 20 14.55 1.35 13.70
C GLU A 20 13.77 2.62 14.11
N GLY A 21 12.52 2.73 13.73
CA GLY A 21 11.68 3.87 14.08
C GLY A 21 12.08 5.20 13.42
N ARG A 22 12.98 5.17 12.42
CA ARG A 22 13.47 6.38 11.73
C ARG A 22 12.43 6.95 10.78
N ARG A 23 11.36 7.47 11.37
CA ARG A 23 10.20 7.99 10.65
C ARG A 23 10.51 9.19 9.75
N SER A 24 11.59 9.95 10.06
CA SER A 24 12.10 11.05 9.21
C SER A 24 12.49 10.59 7.81
N LEU A 25 12.83 9.31 7.62
CA LEU A 25 13.12 8.75 6.30
C LEU A 25 11.91 8.73 5.35
N ALA A 26 10.69 8.97 5.87
CA ALA A 26 9.51 9.15 5.04
C ALA A 26 9.64 10.33 4.05
N ASP A 27 10.38 11.38 4.40
CA ASP A 27 10.54 12.56 3.54
C ASP A 27 11.41 12.26 2.31
N PRO A 28 12.66 11.78 2.44
CA PRO A 28 13.47 11.43 1.27
C PRO A 28 12.86 10.29 0.44
N LEU A 29 12.29 9.25 1.07
CA LEU A 29 11.63 8.17 0.35
C LEU A 29 10.36 8.64 -0.37
N GLY A 30 9.61 9.56 0.22
CA GLY A 30 8.46 10.21 -0.40
C GLY A 30 8.85 11.10 -1.58
N GLY A 31 10.00 11.79 -1.51
CA GLY A 31 10.61 12.51 -2.62
C GLY A 31 10.89 11.59 -3.81
N MET A 32 11.61 10.49 -3.57
CA MET A 32 11.86 9.46 -4.60
C MET A 32 10.58 8.94 -5.26
N LEU A 33 9.52 8.73 -4.46
CA LEU A 33 8.22 8.31 -5.01
C LEU A 33 7.60 9.38 -5.89
N ARG A 34 7.62 10.65 -5.49
CA ARG A 34 7.08 11.76 -6.29
C ARG A 34 7.80 11.86 -7.64
N ASP A 35 9.13 11.85 -7.62
CA ASP A 35 9.96 11.99 -8.82
C ASP A 35 9.69 10.85 -9.82
N ALA A 36 9.53 9.62 -9.30
CA ALA A 36 9.27 8.45 -10.13
C ALA A 36 7.80 8.31 -10.57
N SER A 37 6.85 9.07 -10.01
CA SER A 37 5.43 8.70 -10.06
C SER A 37 4.56 9.55 -10.99
N SER A 38 5.12 10.49 -11.76
CA SER A 38 4.34 11.42 -12.60
C SER A 38 3.30 10.71 -13.45
N VAL A 39 3.67 9.62 -14.14
CA VAL A 39 2.77 8.83 -14.99
C VAL A 39 1.74 8.05 -14.16
N VAL A 40 2.13 7.49 -13.02
CA VAL A 40 1.23 6.68 -12.17
C VAL A 40 0.21 7.55 -11.47
N LEU A 41 0.61 8.75 -11.05
CA LEU A 41 -0.25 9.74 -10.39
C LEU A 41 -1.05 10.60 -11.38
N ASP A 42 -0.79 10.47 -12.70
CA ASP A 42 -1.61 11.20 -13.69
C ASP A 42 -3.06 10.75 -13.57
N ARG A 43 -3.96 11.74 -13.49
CA ARG A 43 -5.42 11.53 -13.35
C ARG A 43 -5.82 10.63 -12.18
N CYS A 44 -4.95 10.40 -11.19
CA CYS A 44 -5.38 9.68 -10.02
C CYS A 44 -6.31 10.54 -9.15
N ASN A 45 -7.41 9.95 -8.67
CA ASN A 45 -8.37 10.64 -7.80
C ASN A 45 -7.93 10.62 -6.33
N CYS A 46 -7.26 9.55 -5.91
CA CYS A 46 -6.73 9.43 -4.56
C CYS A 46 -5.65 8.35 -4.46
N VAL A 47 -4.87 8.44 -3.40
CA VAL A 47 -3.91 7.41 -2.99
C VAL A 47 -4.45 6.62 -1.81
N VAL A 48 -4.21 5.31 -1.81
CA VAL A 48 -4.63 4.39 -0.76
C VAL A 48 -3.39 3.67 -0.22
N PRO A 49 -2.99 3.92 1.04
CA PRO A 49 -1.88 3.20 1.64
C PRO A 49 -2.26 1.74 1.92
N VAL A 50 -1.36 0.81 1.61
CA VAL A 50 -1.52 -0.60 2.00
C VAL A 50 -1.56 -0.69 3.53
N PRO A 51 -2.61 -1.33 4.11
CA PRO A 51 -2.75 -1.37 5.56
C PRO A 51 -1.81 -2.41 6.18
N LEU A 52 -1.20 -2.04 7.31
CA LEU A 52 -0.54 -2.99 8.19
C LEU A 52 -1.57 -3.70 9.07
N HIS A 53 -1.29 -4.95 9.43
CA HIS A 53 -2.04 -5.63 10.47
C HIS A 53 -1.91 -4.86 11.81
N PRO A 54 -2.98 -4.74 12.64
CA PRO A 54 -2.96 -3.96 13.88
C PRO A 54 -1.78 -4.29 14.80
N TRP A 55 -1.44 -5.59 14.96
CA TRP A 55 -0.29 -6.01 15.77
C TRP A 55 1.05 -5.48 15.22
N LYS A 56 1.27 -5.52 13.89
CA LYS A 56 2.48 -4.95 13.28
C LYS A 56 2.52 -3.43 13.43
N ARG A 57 1.37 -2.77 13.31
CA ARG A 57 1.24 -1.34 13.53
C ARG A 57 1.56 -0.95 14.99
N MET A 58 1.07 -1.72 15.95
CA MET A 58 1.35 -1.50 17.38
C MET A 58 2.84 -1.67 17.68
N ARG A 59 3.49 -2.71 17.13
CA ARG A 59 4.93 -2.95 17.30
C ARG A 59 5.82 -1.91 16.62
N ARG A 60 5.41 -1.38 15.45
CA ARG A 60 6.17 -0.36 14.69
C ARG A 60 5.85 1.07 15.07
N GLY A 61 4.71 1.31 15.72
CA GLY A 61 4.22 2.64 16.07
C GLY A 61 3.57 3.41 14.90
N PHE A 62 3.79 3.02 13.65
CA PHE A 62 3.28 3.70 12.45
C PHE A 62 3.10 2.75 11.26
N ASN A 63 2.44 3.25 10.20
CA ASN A 63 2.31 2.55 8.92
C ASN A 63 3.17 3.28 7.87
N GLN A 64 4.20 2.60 7.36
CA GLN A 64 5.15 3.11 6.37
C GLN A 64 4.44 3.58 5.10
N ALA A 65 3.57 2.75 4.55
CA ALA A 65 2.80 3.07 3.34
C ALA A 65 1.96 4.34 3.52
N ARG A 66 1.39 4.54 4.73
CA ARG A 66 0.61 5.74 5.05
C ARG A 66 1.47 6.99 5.14
N ASP A 67 2.64 6.89 5.75
CA ASP A 67 3.56 8.02 5.85
C ASP A 67 4.14 8.39 4.48
N LEU A 68 4.41 7.41 3.60
CA LEU A 68 4.79 7.64 2.21
C LEU A 68 3.66 8.28 1.39
N ALA A 69 2.43 7.76 1.52
CA ALA A 69 1.27 8.28 0.79
C ALA A 69 0.99 9.75 1.08
N LYS A 70 1.22 10.21 2.32
CA LYS A 70 1.10 11.63 2.70
C LYS A 70 2.03 12.56 1.94
N ARG A 71 3.19 12.06 1.45
CA ARG A 71 4.19 12.84 0.72
C ARG A 71 3.88 12.99 -0.77
N LEU A 72 2.86 12.30 -1.27
CA LEU A 72 2.49 12.34 -2.68
C LEU A 72 1.58 13.53 -3.05
N GLU A 73 1.19 14.35 -2.07
CA GLU A 73 0.38 15.56 -2.29
C GLU A 73 -0.92 15.26 -3.08
N ARG A 74 -1.52 14.11 -2.81
CA ARG A 74 -2.78 13.66 -3.36
C ARG A 74 -3.78 13.35 -2.26
N PRO A 75 -5.09 13.45 -2.49
CA PRO A 75 -6.09 13.03 -1.53
C PRO A 75 -5.81 11.60 -1.07
N MET A 76 -5.62 11.39 0.26
CA MET A 76 -5.33 10.07 0.82
C MET A 76 -6.58 9.50 1.49
N VAL A 77 -6.86 8.23 1.23
CA VAL A 77 -8.01 7.51 1.77
C VAL A 77 -7.56 6.20 2.41
N ASP A 78 -7.86 6.00 3.69
CA ASP A 78 -7.67 4.72 4.38
C ASP A 78 -8.80 3.75 3.99
N ALA A 79 -8.78 3.29 2.73
CA ALA A 79 -9.87 2.53 2.11
C ALA A 79 -9.87 1.04 2.48
N LEU A 80 -8.77 0.52 3.00
CA LEU A 80 -8.59 -0.89 3.27
C LEU A 80 -8.22 -1.16 4.73
N TRP A 81 -8.66 -2.31 5.23
CA TRP A 81 -8.24 -2.87 6.51
C TRP A 81 -7.63 -4.24 6.30
N ARG A 82 -6.62 -4.57 7.10
CA ARG A 82 -6.02 -5.91 7.13
C ARG A 82 -6.51 -6.65 8.35
N LEU A 83 -7.31 -7.71 8.14
CA LEU A 83 -7.92 -8.49 9.20
C LEU A 83 -7.02 -9.62 9.72
N ARG A 84 -6.20 -10.22 8.85
CA ARG A 84 -5.36 -11.36 9.22
C ARG A 84 -3.89 -10.98 9.34
N ALA A 85 -3.26 -11.40 10.44
CA ALA A 85 -1.81 -11.41 10.55
C ALA A 85 -1.27 -12.56 9.70
N THR A 86 -0.55 -12.22 8.63
CA THR A 86 0.19 -13.24 7.90
C THR A 86 1.61 -13.34 8.50
N PRO A 87 2.14 -14.56 8.74
CA PRO A 87 3.49 -14.75 9.25
C PRO A 87 4.54 -14.03 8.39
N PRO A 88 5.70 -13.66 8.95
CA PRO A 88 6.81 -13.11 8.17
C PRO A 88 7.20 -14.10 7.07
N GLN A 89 7.23 -13.63 5.82
CA GLN A 89 7.40 -14.46 4.62
C GLN A 89 8.84 -14.85 4.31
N LEU A 90 9.76 -14.78 5.29
CA LEU A 90 11.19 -15.04 5.06
C LEU A 90 11.53 -16.47 4.58
N ALA A 91 10.58 -17.41 4.68
CA ALA A 91 10.79 -18.83 4.34
C ALA A 91 9.78 -19.40 3.30
N LEU A 92 8.95 -18.58 2.65
CA LEU A 92 7.88 -19.11 1.79
C LEU A 92 8.15 -18.88 0.30
N ASN A 93 7.91 -19.92 -0.50
CA ASN A 93 7.93 -19.87 -1.97
C ASN A 93 6.88 -18.87 -2.50
N ALA A 94 7.06 -18.39 -3.75
CA ALA A 94 6.20 -17.38 -4.36
C ALA A 94 4.71 -17.75 -4.32
N ASN A 95 4.36 -19.00 -4.57
CA ASN A 95 2.98 -19.52 -4.52
C ASN A 95 2.38 -19.48 -3.11
N ALA A 96 3.17 -19.83 -2.09
CA ALA A 96 2.76 -19.75 -0.69
C ALA A 96 2.55 -18.29 -0.22
N ARG A 97 3.22 -17.32 -0.85
CA ARG A 97 3.02 -15.89 -0.57
C ARG A 97 1.67 -15.38 -1.07
N HIS A 98 1.20 -15.86 -2.23
CA HIS A 98 -0.14 -15.52 -2.74
C HIS A 98 -1.24 -16.12 -1.86
N SER A 99 -1.13 -17.38 -1.48
CA SER A 99 -2.10 -18.05 -0.59
C SER A 99 -2.18 -17.41 0.79
N ASN A 100 -1.05 -16.92 1.32
CA ASN A 100 -0.99 -16.30 2.65
C ASN A 100 -1.73 -14.95 2.77
N VAL A 101 -1.90 -14.21 1.69
CA VAL A 101 -2.55 -12.88 1.74
C VAL A 101 -3.99 -12.91 1.24
N GLN A 102 -4.43 -14.03 0.67
CA GLN A 102 -5.79 -14.20 0.16
C GLN A 102 -6.82 -14.02 1.29
N GLY A 103 -7.80 -13.13 1.09
CA GLY A 103 -8.81 -12.79 2.08
C GLY A 103 -8.28 -12.08 3.35
N ALA A 104 -7.04 -11.57 3.30
CA ALA A 104 -6.47 -10.83 4.43
C ALA A 104 -6.94 -9.38 4.50
N PHE A 105 -7.54 -8.85 3.43
CA PHE A 105 -7.94 -7.45 3.32
C PHE A 105 -9.44 -7.31 3.09
N VAL A 106 -9.99 -6.21 3.60
CA VAL A 106 -11.40 -5.83 3.38
C VAL A 106 -11.47 -4.33 3.15
N VAL A 107 -12.51 -3.89 2.45
CA VAL A 107 -12.83 -2.46 2.36
C VAL A 107 -13.23 -1.94 3.73
N SER A 108 -12.72 -0.76 4.09
CA SER A 108 -12.97 -0.13 5.39
C SER A 108 -14.48 0.02 5.66
N PRO A 109 -14.99 -0.54 6.78
CA PRO A 109 -16.38 -0.38 7.17
C PRO A 109 -16.81 1.09 7.31
N PHE A 110 -15.87 2.00 7.64
CA PHE A 110 -16.14 3.43 7.73
C PHE A 110 -16.50 4.05 6.39
N LEU A 111 -15.86 3.62 5.29
CA LEU A 111 -16.23 4.09 3.96
C LEU A 111 -17.62 3.62 3.56
N ILE A 112 -17.94 2.37 3.87
CA ILE A 112 -19.26 1.79 3.60
C ILE A 112 -20.34 2.51 4.42
N ARG A 113 -20.08 2.73 5.71
CA ARG A 113 -21.00 3.45 6.60
C ARG A 113 -21.20 4.90 6.17
N ARG A 114 -20.13 5.60 5.82
CA ARG A 114 -20.20 6.99 5.35
C ARG A 114 -21.02 7.11 4.08
N ALA A 115 -20.88 6.20 3.13
CA ALA A 115 -21.70 6.15 1.93
C ALA A 115 -23.20 6.01 2.27
N ARG A 116 -23.54 5.13 3.20
CA ARG A 116 -24.94 4.92 3.66
C ARG A 116 -25.53 6.15 4.36
N LEU A 117 -24.77 6.82 5.21
CA LEU A 117 -25.22 8.00 5.96
C LEU A 117 -25.46 9.24 5.07
N HIS A 118 -24.83 9.31 3.90
CA HIS A 118 -24.98 10.43 2.96
C HIS A 118 -25.96 10.09 1.83
N GLY A 119 -27.05 9.40 2.13
CA GLY A 119 -28.16 9.15 1.21
C GLY A 119 -27.88 8.09 0.15
N GLY A 120 -27.09 7.06 0.48
CA GLY A 120 -26.74 5.99 -0.45
C GLY A 120 -25.77 6.41 -1.55
N ARG A 121 -25.11 7.56 -1.37
CA ARG A 121 -24.02 7.95 -2.27
C ARG A 121 -22.96 6.85 -2.30
N ARG A 122 -22.54 6.54 -3.49
CA ARG A 122 -21.53 5.53 -3.79
C ARG A 122 -20.27 5.70 -2.91
N PRO A 123 -19.61 4.63 -2.48
CA PRO A 123 -18.36 4.73 -1.73
C PRO A 123 -17.39 5.69 -2.42
N PHE A 124 -16.60 6.43 -1.65
CA PHE A 124 -15.65 7.43 -2.20
C PHE A 124 -14.69 6.86 -3.27
N ILE A 125 -14.53 5.55 -3.30
CA ILE A 125 -13.65 4.83 -4.24
C ILE A 125 -14.35 4.45 -5.57
N GLU A 126 -15.67 4.51 -5.65
CA GLU A 126 -16.42 4.09 -6.83
C GLU A 126 -16.15 5.00 -8.02
N ASP A 127 -15.96 4.38 -9.19
CA ASP A 127 -15.58 5.02 -10.47
C ASP A 127 -14.34 5.92 -10.41
N ARG A 128 -13.40 5.59 -9.50
CA ARG A 128 -12.16 6.35 -9.32
C ARG A 128 -10.93 5.58 -9.77
N THR A 129 -9.95 6.31 -10.29
CA THR A 129 -8.57 5.84 -10.48
C THR A 129 -7.83 6.00 -9.16
N ILE A 130 -7.36 4.89 -8.59
CA ILE A 130 -6.72 4.80 -7.28
C ILE A 130 -5.27 4.37 -7.45
N VAL A 131 -4.37 4.98 -6.69
CA VAL A 131 -2.99 4.52 -6.58
C VAL A 131 -2.75 3.90 -5.20
N LEU A 132 -2.49 2.58 -5.19
CA LEU A 132 -2.02 1.86 -4.01
C LEU A 132 -0.57 2.21 -3.73
N VAL A 133 -0.25 2.55 -2.47
CA VAL A 133 1.10 2.90 -2.02
C VAL A 133 1.59 1.86 -1.03
N ASP A 134 2.81 1.33 -1.27
CA ASP A 134 3.52 0.47 -0.31
C ASP A 134 5.01 0.80 -0.32
N ASP A 135 5.77 0.26 0.62
CA ASP A 135 7.21 0.49 0.70
C ASP A 135 8.00 -0.42 -0.26
N VAL A 136 7.72 -1.73 -0.28
CA VAL A 136 8.45 -2.71 -1.11
C VAL A 136 7.49 -3.68 -1.78
N ARG A 137 7.62 -3.79 -3.09
CA ARG A 137 7.02 -4.88 -3.85
C ARG A 137 7.99 -6.05 -3.92
N THR A 138 7.59 -7.20 -3.44
CA THR A 138 8.28 -8.48 -3.63
C THR A 138 7.60 -9.26 -4.76
N THR A 139 6.73 -10.21 -4.45
CA THR A 139 5.92 -10.94 -5.44
C THR A 139 4.75 -10.13 -5.99
N GLY A 140 4.35 -9.05 -5.32
CA GLY A 140 3.15 -8.28 -5.65
C GLY A 140 1.87 -8.79 -4.97
N ALA A 141 1.87 -9.97 -4.36
CA ALA A 141 0.68 -10.60 -3.80
C ALA A 141 -0.16 -9.69 -2.88
N THR A 142 0.48 -8.87 -2.05
CA THR A 142 -0.21 -7.90 -1.19
C THR A 142 -0.93 -6.82 -2.01
N LEU A 143 -0.24 -6.26 -3.00
CA LEU A 143 -0.81 -5.22 -3.88
C LEU A 143 -1.95 -5.78 -4.73
N ASP A 144 -1.77 -7.01 -5.25
CA ASP A 144 -2.79 -7.68 -6.07
C ASP A 144 -4.06 -7.94 -5.26
N GLU A 145 -3.93 -8.40 -4.02
CA GLU A 145 -5.09 -8.65 -3.16
C GLU A 145 -5.78 -7.34 -2.75
N CYS A 146 -5.02 -6.29 -2.42
CA CYS A 146 -5.57 -4.97 -2.16
C CYS A 146 -6.30 -4.41 -3.40
N ALA A 147 -5.72 -4.56 -4.59
CA ALA A 147 -6.32 -4.11 -5.84
C ALA A 147 -7.64 -4.85 -6.13
N LYS A 148 -7.69 -6.18 -5.94
CA LYS A 148 -8.94 -6.96 -6.08
C LYS A 148 -10.05 -6.41 -5.19
N MET A 149 -9.75 -6.08 -3.92
CA MET A 149 -10.75 -5.55 -2.99
C MET A 149 -11.27 -4.18 -3.43
N LEU A 150 -10.41 -3.29 -3.94
CA LEU A 150 -10.82 -1.98 -4.41
C LEU A 150 -11.63 -2.06 -5.71
N LEU A 151 -11.22 -2.90 -6.65
CA LEU A 151 -11.97 -3.14 -7.90
C LEU A 151 -13.34 -3.75 -7.61
N ALA A 152 -13.42 -4.75 -6.73
CA ALA A 152 -14.68 -5.34 -6.31
C ALA A 152 -15.62 -4.33 -5.61
N ALA A 153 -15.05 -3.28 -5.00
CA ALA A 153 -15.81 -2.19 -4.38
C ALA A 153 -16.13 -1.05 -5.36
N GLY A 154 -15.89 -1.24 -6.67
CA GLY A 154 -16.30 -0.32 -7.73
C GLY A 154 -15.25 0.68 -8.18
N ALA A 155 -13.99 0.54 -7.78
CA ALA A 155 -12.91 1.36 -8.35
C ALA A 155 -12.80 1.11 -9.86
N ARG A 156 -12.65 2.19 -10.64
CA ARG A 156 -12.49 2.10 -12.09
C ARG A 156 -11.15 1.52 -12.49
N GLU A 157 -10.11 1.94 -11.80
CA GLU A 157 -8.73 1.54 -12.07
C GLU A 157 -7.92 1.55 -10.77
N VAL A 158 -7.03 0.59 -10.61
CA VAL A 158 -6.08 0.54 -9.49
C VAL A 158 -4.67 0.38 -10.04
N ARG A 159 -3.83 1.35 -9.74
CA ARG A 159 -2.39 1.34 -10.03
C ARG A 159 -1.62 1.11 -8.74
N ALA A 160 -0.37 0.67 -8.82
CA ALA A 160 0.49 0.47 -7.66
C ALA A 160 1.78 1.27 -7.77
N LEU A 161 2.20 1.87 -6.64
CA LEU A 161 3.41 2.64 -6.49
C LEU A 161 4.17 2.19 -5.23
N THR A 162 5.45 1.83 -5.39
CA THR A 162 6.30 1.39 -4.28
C THR A 162 7.67 2.07 -4.34
N VAL A 163 8.32 2.23 -3.19
CA VAL A 163 9.69 2.77 -3.13
C VAL A 163 10.66 1.83 -3.83
N ALA A 164 10.54 0.53 -3.57
CA ALA A 164 11.45 -0.44 -4.17
C ALA A 164 10.74 -1.70 -4.64
N MET A 165 11.38 -2.39 -5.60
CA MET A 165 11.00 -3.72 -6.06
C MET A 165 12.14 -4.69 -5.78
N ALA A 166 11.85 -5.78 -5.08
CA ALA A 166 12.79 -6.87 -4.94
C ALA A 166 12.78 -7.71 -6.23
N GLU A 167 13.94 -7.89 -6.83
CA GLU A 167 14.10 -8.83 -7.94
C GLU A 167 13.81 -10.25 -7.48
N LYS A 168 13.21 -11.04 -8.36
CA LYS A 168 13.12 -12.49 -8.14
C LYS A 168 14.54 -13.04 -8.26
N SER A 169 15.11 -13.54 -7.16
CA SER A 169 16.27 -14.44 -7.29
C SER A 169 15.89 -15.57 -8.24
N ARG A 170 16.61 -15.66 -9.33
CA ARG A 170 16.55 -16.80 -10.28
C ARG A 170 16.96 -18.08 -9.58
#